data_658c3a22b0a7e5bb2cedfa9d452a1b52
#
_entry.id   658c3a22b0a7e5bb2cedfa9d452a1b52
#
_cell.length_a   1.000
_cell.length_b   1.000
_cell.length_c   1.000
_cell.angle_alpha   90.00
_cell.angle_beta   90.00
_cell.angle_gamma   90.00
#
_symmetry.space_group_name_H-M   'P 1'
#
loop_
_entity.id
_entity.type
_entity.pdbx_description
1 polymer ?
#
loop_
_entity_poly.entity_id
_entity_poly.type
_entity_poly.pdbx_seq_one_letter_code
_entity_poly.pdbx_strand_id
1 'polypeptide(L)'
;WLQMFIATNIFGLVYLVLYPGSAVFGGVLGWTSVGQYENERKAADEKFGAQYVNYLKQDITELAQNKEAIKTGSRLFSTYCTQCHGSDAGGGPGFPNLRDSRWLWGGEPAQIKQTIYSGRMGVMPAWGEVLGDDGVKNVTAYVMSLSGRKTAGDLDAGKEKFQQLCVACHGAEATGNIALGAPDLTDDSWVYGASRRSIEKTIIEGRNGKMPAFGEFLGEGKTHLLSAYVYSLSLE
;
A
#
# COMPACT_ATOMS: atom_id res chain seq x y z
N TRP A 1 46.18 -18.02 21.14
CA TRP A 1 46.09 -16.99 20.09
C TRP A 1 46.68 -17.47 18.78
N LEU A 2 47.92 -17.99 18.73
CA LEU A 2 48.60 -18.43 17.52
C LEU A 2 47.79 -19.52 16.77
N GLN A 3 47.28 -20.51 17.50
CA GLN A 3 46.45 -21.58 16.91
C GLN A 3 45.15 -21.06 16.26
N MET A 4 44.47 -20.14 16.94
CA MET A 4 43.28 -19.49 16.38
C MET A 4 43.61 -18.67 15.14
N PHE A 5 44.71 -17.94 15.17
CA PHE A 5 45.16 -17.15 14.04
C PHE A 5 45.49 -18.04 12.82
N ILE A 6 46.20 -19.15 13.04
CA ILE A 6 46.51 -20.13 11.97
C ILE A 6 45.19 -20.74 11.42
N ALA A 7 44.28 -21.16 12.29
CA ALA A 7 43.00 -21.76 11.88
C ALA A 7 42.12 -20.80 11.07
N THR A 8 42.07 -19.53 11.47
CA THR A 8 41.27 -18.52 10.71
C THR A 8 41.91 -18.21 9.35
N ASN A 9 43.22 -18.20 9.23
CA ASN A 9 43.87 -18.01 7.92
C ASN A 9 43.63 -19.21 6.99
N ILE A 10 43.75 -20.44 7.50
CA ILE A 10 43.45 -21.65 6.73
C ILE A 10 41.98 -21.62 6.26
N PHE A 11 41.06 -21.31 7.16
CA PHE A 11 39.65 -21.17 6.82
C PHE A 11 39.42 -20.11 5.72
N GLY A 12 40.04 -18.92 5.88
CA GLY A 12 39.94 -17.84 4.90
C GLY A 12 40.44 -18.22 3.51
N LEU A 13 41.60 -18.92 3.47
CA LEU A 13 42.13 -19.41 2.18
C LEU A 13 41.21 -20.44 1.52
N VAL A 14 40.74 -21.41 2.29
CA VAL A 14 39.75 -22.41 1.82
C VAL A 14 38.45 -21.73 1.33
N TYR A 15 37.97 -20.77 2.08
CA TYR A 15 36.78 -20.01 1.71
C TYR A 15 36.96 -19.25 0.39
N LEU A 16 38.09 -18.56 0.21
CA LEU A 16 38.41 -17.83 -1.04
C LEU A 16 38.53 -18.74 -2.27
N VAL A 17 38.93 -20.00 -2.07
CA VAL A 17 38.96 -20.97 -3.17
C VAL A 17 37.58 -21.51 -3.49
N LEU A 18 36.76 -21.76 -2.48
CA LEU A 18 35.44 -22.37 -2.64
C LEU A 18 34.37 -21.37 -3.08
N TYR A 19 34.35 -20.16 -2.53
CA TYR A 19 33.33 -19.13 -2.74
C TYR A 19 33.87 -17.94 -3.53
N PRO A 20 33.01 -17.15 -4.19
CA PRO A 20 33.45 -15.97 -4.92
C PRO A 20 33.99 -14.91 -3.95
N GLY A 21 35.30 -14.71 -3.97
CA GLY A 21 36.00 -13.72 -3.12
C GLY A 21 36.42 -12.45 -3.87
N SER A 22 36.32 -12.44 -5.19
CA SER A 22 36.71 -11.30 -6.03
C SER A 22 35.89 -11.27 -7.31
N ALA A 23 35.87 -10.12 -8.01
CA ALA A 23 35.20 -9.97 -9.29
C ALA A 23 35.79 -10.85 -10.40
N VAL A 24 36.99 -11.40 -10.19
CA VAL A 24 37.75 -12.17 -11.22
C VAL A 24 37.63 -13.68 -11.01
N PHE A 25 37.38 -14.13 -9.78
CA PHE A 25 37.30 -15.55 -9.45
C PHE A 25 35.98 -15.89 -8.76
N GLY A 26 35.14 -16.68 -9.44
CA GLY A 26 33.81 -17.07 -9.01
C GLY A 26 33.75 -18.20 -7.96
N GLY A 27 34.92 -18.70 -7.50
CA GLY A 27 35.01 -19.86 -6.60
C GLY A 27 34.71 -21.19 -7.26
N VAL A 28 35.30 -22.29 -6.74
CA VAL A 28 35.12 -23.64 -7.28
C VAL A 28 33.69 -24.15 -7.17
N LEU A 29 32.93 -23.71 -6.15
CA LEU A 29 31.53 -24.11 -5.96
C LEU A 29 30.56 -23.42 -6.91
N GLY A 30 30.97 -22.37 -7.63
CA GLY A 30 30.10 -21.59 -8.53
C GLY A 30 28.88 -20.98 -7.77
N TRP A 31 28.98 -20.87 -6.47
CA TRP A 31 27.89 -20.32 -5.63
C TRP A 31 27.70 -18.82 -5.88
N THR A 32 26.48 -18.41 -6.06
CA THR A 32 26.08 -17.00 -6.06
C THR A 32 24.85 -16.80 -5.23
N SER A 33 24.70 -15.64 -4.57
CA SER A 33 23.47 -15.32 -3.81
C SER A 33 22.23 -15.31 -4.70
N VAL A 34 22.36 -14.86 -5.94
CA VAL A 34 21.28 -14.87 -6.94
C VAL A 34 20.90 -16.30 -7.29
N GLY A 35 21.88 -17.18 -7.60
CA GLY A 35 21.62 -18.58 -7.93
C GLY A 35 21.00 -19.35 -6.78
N GLN A 36 21.44 -19.10 -5.55
CA GLN A 36 20.80 -19.67 -4.36
C GLN A 36 19.33 -19.22 -4.25
N TYR A 37 19.08 -17.93 -4.36
CA TYR A 37 17.71 -17.36 -4.31
C TYR A 37 16.82 -17.97 -5.42
N GLU A 38 17.32 -18.07 -6.64
CA GLU A 38 16.56 -18.66 -7.75
C GLU A 38 16.23 -20.14 -7.51
N ASN A 39 17.18 -20.92 -6.97
CA ASN A 39 16.95 -22.31 -6.60
C ASN A 39 15.93 -22.45 -5.48
N GLU A 40 16.01 -21.64 -4.44
CA GLU A 40 15.04 -21.62 -3.33
C GLU A 40 13.65 -21.21 -3.83
N ARG A 41 13.57 -20.20 -4.71
CA ARG A 41 12.30 -19.78 -5.33
C ARG A 41 11.70 -20.91 -6.18
N LYS A 42 12.51 -21.58 -7.00
CA LYS A 42 12.04 -22.71 -7.82
C LYS A 42 11.54 -23.86 -6.96
N ALA A 43 12.26 -24.24 -5.93
CA ALA A 43 11.82 -25.27 -4.98
C ALA A 43 10.51 -24.90 -4.26
N ALA A 44 10.34 -23.63 -3.91
CA ALA A 44 9.10 -23.12 -3.34
C ALA A 44 7.93 -23.18 -4.34
N ASP A 45 8.18 -22.80 -5.60
CA ASP A 45 7.17 -22.84 -6.65
C ASP A 45 6.76 -24.30 -7.00
N GLU A 46 7.70 -25.23 -7.04
CA GLU A 46 7.40 -26.68 -7.21
C GLU A 46 6.54 -27.22 -6.06
N LYS A 47 6.81 -26.79 -4.83
CA LYS A 47 6.09 -27.25 -3.65
C LYS A 47 4.71 -26.62 -3.47
N PHE A 48 4.57 -25.32 -3.74
CA PHE A 48 3.38 -24.54 -3.41
C PHE A 48 2.65 -23.97 -4.62
N GLY A 49 3.27 -23.98 -5.82
CA GLY A 49 2.71 -23.33 -7.02
C GLY A 49 1.34 -23.89 -7.40
N ALA A 50 1.16 -25.21 -7.32
CA ALA A 50 -0.13 -25.86 -7.62
C ALA A 50 -1.28 -25.33 -6.75
N GLN A 51 -1.02 -24.99 -5.48
CA GLN A 51 -2.01 -24.41 -4.58
C GLN A 51 -2.47 -23.03 -5.04
N TYR A 52 -1.53 -22.16 -5.46
CA TYR A 52 -1.87 -20.84 -5.97
C TYR A 52 -2.61 -20.89 -7.32
N VAL A 53 -2.26 -21.85 -8.19
CA VAL A 53 -3.00 -22.10 -9.43
C VAL A 53 -4.44 -22.53 -9.15
N ASN A 54 -4.67 -23.33 -8.11
CA ASN A 54 -6.01 -23.74 -7.70
C ASN A 54 -6.82 -22.57 -7.12
N TYR A 55 -6.19 -21.68 -6.37
CA TYR A 55 -6.85 -20.47 -5.87
C TYR A 55 -7.24 -19.52 -7.00
N LEU A 56 -6.43 -19.40 -8.05
CA LEU A 56 -6.76 -18.55 -9.23
C LEU A 56 -8.04 -18.96 -9.95
N LYS A 57 -8.47 -20.22 -9.83
CA LYS A 57 -9.70 -20.73 -10.46
C LYS A 57 -10.97 -20.42 -9.67
N GLN A 58 -10.83 -19.95 -8.43
CA GLN A 58 -11.92 -19.65 -7.52
C GLN A 58 -12.17 -18.15 -7.50
N ASP A 59 -13.42 -17.76 -7.26
CA ASP A 59 -13.75 -16.33 -7.11
C ASP A 59 -13.16 -15.76 -5.81
N ILE A 60 -12.81 -14.48 -5.83
CA ILE A 60 -12.24 -13.79 -4.66
C ILE A 60 -13.23 -13.78 -3.50
N THR A 61 -14.52 -13.66 -3.76
CA THR A 61 -15.57 -13.66 -2.73
C THR A 61 -15.72 -15.03 -2.08
N GLU A 62 -15.55 -16.13 -2.85
CA GLU A 62 -15.54 -17.48 -2.32
C GLU A 62 -14.27 -17.73 -1.48
N LEU A 63 -13.11 -17.30 -1.98
CA LEU A 63 -11.85 -17.41 -1.26
C LEU A 63 -11.85 -16.61 0.05
N ALA A 64 -12.55 -15.48 0.10
CA ALA A 64 -12.70 -14.66 1.30
C ALA A 64 -13.44 -15.39 2.44
N GLN A 65 -14.18 -16.45 2.12
CA GLN A 65 -14.87 -17.30 3.09
C GLN A 65 -14.09 -18.61 3.40
N ASN A 66 -13.02 -18.88 2.66
CA ASN A 66 -12.23 -20.10 2.82
C ASN A 66 -11.14 -19.91 3.88
N LYS A 67 -11.26 -20.56 5.03
CA LYS A 67 -10.35 -20.40 6.18
C LYS A 67 -8.87 -20.64 5.84
N GLU A 68 -8.56 -21.65 5.01
CA GLU A 68 -7.18 -21.96 4.63
C GLU A 68 -6.61 -20.91 3.65
N ALA A 69 -7.44 -20.44 2.73
CA ALA A 69 -7.08 -19.33 1.83
C ALA A 69 -6.78 -18.07 2.64
N ILE A 70 -7.67 -17.68 3.55
CA ILE A 70 -7.51 -16.50 4.41
C ILE A 70 -6.28 -16.63 5.30
N LYS A 71 -6.02 -17.78 5.91
CA LYS A 71 -4.80 -18.01 6.69
C LYS A 71 -3.53 -17.84 5.87
N THR A 72 -3.54 -18.29 4.62
CA THR A 72 -2.39 -18.13 3.71
C THR A 72 -2.28 -16.67 3.25
N GLY A 73 -3.38 -16.03 2.91
CA GLY A 73 -3.45 -14.58 2.59
C GLY A 73 -2.95 -13.69 3.73
N SER A 74 -3.36 -13.99 4.96
CA SER A 74 -2.88 -13.30 6.16
C SER A 74 -1.36 -13.37 6.33
N ARG A 75 -0.74 -14.53 6.06
CA ARG A 75 0.74 -14.66 6.10
C ARG A 75 1.42 -13.82 5.03
N LEU A 76 0.87 -13.80 3.81
CA LEU A 76 1.38 -12.93 2.74
C LEU A 76 1.24 -11.46 3.13
N PHE A 77 0.09 -11.06 3.68
CA PHE A 77 -0.15 -9.71 4.17
C PHE A 77 0.85 -9.33 5.26
N SER A 78 1.07 -10.21 6.23
CA SER A 78 2.03 -10.00 7.32
C SER A 78 3.46 -9.81 6.83
N THR A 79 3.80 -10.41 5.69
CA THR A 79 5.15 -10.34 5.11
C THR A 79 5.35 -9.06 4.28
N TYR A 80 4.34 -8.64 3.51
CA TYR A 80 4.53 -7.62 2.47
C TYR A 80 3.76 -6.32 2.69
N CYS A 81 2.72 -6.32 3.54
CA CYS A 81 1.76 -5.21 3.60
C CYS A 81 1.76 -4.48 4.94
N THR A 82 2.11 -5.17 6.03
CA THR A 82 2.01 -4.63 7.40
C THR A 82 2.91 -3.43 7.68
N GLN A 83 4.02 -3.29 6.96
CA GLN A 83 4.91 -2.15 7.12
C GLN A 83 4.19 -0.81 6.84
N CYS A 84 3.25 -0.81 5.91
CA CYS A 84 2.47 0.38 5.54
C CYS A 84 1.07 0.36 6.17
N HIS A 85 0.37 -0.79 6.10
CA HIS A 85 -1.03 -0.88 6.51
C HIS A 85 -1.25 -1.29 7.97
N GLY A 86 -0.17 -1.52 8.73
CA GLY A 86 -0.26 -2.01 10.11
C GLY A 86 -0.49 -3.52 10.21
N SER A 87 -0.16 -4.12 11.35
CA SER A 87 -0.34 -5.56 11.58
C SER A 87 -1.80 -5.97 11.70
N ASP A 88 -2.64 -5.02 12.07
CA ASP A 88 -4.10 -5.14 12.18
C ASP A 88 -4.83 -4.66 10.91
N ALA A 89 -4.09 -4.26 9.88
CA ALA A 89 -4.61 -3.66 8.65
C ALA A 89 -5.40 -2.34 8.85
N GLY A 90 -5.29 -1.73 10.04
CA GLY A 90 -5.97 -0.48 10.41
C GLY A 90 -5.36 0.78 9.78
N GLY A 91 -4.26 0.65 9.05
CA GLY A 91 -3.57 1.76 8.42
C GLY A 91 -2.80 2.67 9.39
N GLY A 92 -2.55 3.89 8.95
CA GLY A 92 -1.85 4.91 9.73
C GLY A 92 -1.73 6.22 8.95
N PRO A 93 -1.07 7.25 9.48
CA PRO A 93 -0.94 8.52 8.77
C PRO A 93 -0.31 8.34 7.37
N GLY A 94 -1.08 8.59 6.32
CA GLY A 94 -0.69 8.40 4.93
C GLY A 94 -0.96 7.02 4.34
N PHE A 95 -1.47 6.08 5.14
CA PHE A 95 -1.81 4.72 4.70
C PHE A 95 -3.26 4.39 5.07
N PRO A 96 -4.10 3.96 4.10
CA PRO A 96 -5.51 3.70 4.35
C PRO A 96 -5.73 2.51 5.28
N ASN A 97 -6.79 2.59 6.08
CA ASN A 97 -7.38 1.48 6.79
C ASN A 97 -8.01 0.52 5.75
N LEU A 98 -7.76 -0.77 5.88
CA LEU A 98 -8.26 -1.81 4.96
C LEU A 98 -9.41 -2.62 5.58
N ARG A 99 -9.84 -2.26 6.80
CA ARG A 99 -10.92 -2.94 7.56
C ARG A 99 -12.24 -2.18 7.51
N ASP A 100 -12.20 -0.92 7.08
CA ASP A 100 -13.42 -0.13 6.93
C ASP A 100 -14.02 -0.24 5.52
N SER A 101 -15.19 0.33 5.33
CA SER A 101 -15.89 0.35 4.04
C SER A 101 -15.50 1.55 3.15
N ARG A 102 -14.46 2.29 3.52
CA ARG A 102 -14.06 3.55 2.86
C ARG A 102 -12.89 3.33 1.91
N TRP A 103 -13.20 3.16 0.64
CA TRP A 103 -12.23 2.80 -0.37
C TRP A 103 -11.91 3.94 -1.33
N LEU A 104 -10.65 4.39 -1.36
CA LEU A 104 -10.20 5.43 -2.30
C LEU A 104 -10.28 5.00 -3.77
N TRP A 105 -10.05 3.72 -4.05
CA TRP A 105 -9.95 3.16 -5.41
C TRP A 105 -11.00 2.08 -5.68
N GLY A 106 -12.04 2.04 -4.85
CA GLY A 106 -13.08 1.04 -4.87
C GLY A 106 -12.75 -0.22 -4.07
N GLY A 107 -13.78 -0.80 -3.43
CA GLY A 107 -13.70 -1.96 -2.55
C GLY A 107 -14.18 -3.26 -3.16
N GLU A 108 -14.59 -3.26 -4.44
CA GLU A 108 -14.96 -4.48 -5.13
C GLU A 108 -13.76 -5.42 -5.30
N PRO A 109 -13.94 -6.75 -5.26
CA PRO A 109 -12.84 -7.71 -5.35
C PRO A 109 -11.89 -7.48 -6.52
N ALA A 110 -12.42 -7.14 -7.69
CA ALA A 110 -11.62 -6.83 -8.89
C ALA A 110 -10.81 -5.54 -8.74
N GLN A 111 -11.37 -4.53 -8.07
CA GLN A 111 -10.70 -3.24 -7.83
C GLN A 111 -9.57 -3.39 -6.80
N ILE A 112 -9.78 -4.20 -5.74
CA ILE A 112 -8.75 -4.56 -4.77
C ILE A 112 -7.62 -5.33 -5.47
N LYS A 113 -7.95 -6.35 -6.30
CA LYS A 113 -6.95 -7.10 -7.08
C LYS A 113 -6.15 -6.17 -8.00
N GLN A 114 -6.82 -5.29 -8.72
CA GLN A 114 -6.17 -4.31 -9.58
C GLN A 114 -5.23 -3.39 -8.79
N THR A 115 -5.66 -2.95 -7.60
CA THR A 115 -4.88 -2.07 -6.73
C THR A 115 -3.61 -2.76 -6.23
N ILE A 116 -3.69 -4.01 -5.80
CA ILE A 116 -2.53 -4.77 -5.33
C ILE A 116 -1.62 -5.13 -6.50
N TYR A 117 -2.19 -5.57 -7.63
CA TYR A 117 -1.41 -6.03 -8.79
C TYR A 117 -0.63 -4.91 -9.46
N SER A 118 -1.32 -3.81 -9.80
CA SER A 118 -0.76 -2.70 -10.59
C SER A 118 -0.27 -1.52 -9.76
N GLY A 119 -0.56 -1.52 -8.45
CA GLY A 119 -0.33 -0.35 -7.59
C GLY A 119 -1.30 0.79 -7.89
N ARG A 120 -1.15 1.87 -7.15
CA ARG A 120 -1.92 3.12 -7.32
C ARG A 120 -1.04 4.33 -7.10
N MET A 121 -1.37 5.41 -7.76
CA MET A 121 -0.77 6.72 -7.55
C MET A 121 -1.88 7.77 -7.57
N GLY A 122 -2.13 8.39 -6.41
CA GLY A 122 -3.09 9.48 -6.26
C GLY A 122 -2.36 10.79 -6.03
N VAL A 123 -2.71 11.82 -6.79
CA VAL A 123 -2.10 13.15 -6.68
C VAL A 123 -3.19 14.18 -6.41
N MET A 124 -3.07 14.90 -5.31
CA MET A 124 -3.80 16.13 -5.04
C MET A 124 -2.82 17.29 -5.20
N PRO A 125 -3.04 18.22 -6.14
CA PRO A 125 -2.18 19.39 -6.32
C PRO A 125 -2.15 20.28 -5.07
N ALA A 126 -1.08 21.06 -4.93
CA ALA A 126 -0.98 22.13 -3.93
C ALA A 126 -1.83 23.33 -4.34
N TRP A 127 -2.65 23.82 -3.42
CA TRP A 127 -3.56 24.95 -3.66
C TRP A 127 -3.25 26.17 -2.80
N GLY A 128 -2.19 26.12 -1.95
CA GLY A 128 -1.84 27.17 -1.01
C GLY A 128 -1.65 28.53 -1.68
N GLU A 129 -0.86 28.60 -2.74
CA GLU A 129 -0.57 29.85 -3.47
C GLU A 129 -1.81 30.42 -4.17
N VAL A 130 -2.67 29.54 -4.72
CA VAL A 130 -3.89 29.96 -5.45
C VAL A 130 -4.97 30.47 -4.50
N LEU A 131 -5.10 29.86 -3.34
CA LEU A 131 -6.13 30.18 -2.35
C LEU A 131 -5.72 31.33 -1.41
N GLY A 132 -4.43 31.47 -1.12
CA GLY A 132 -3.93 32.33 -0.06
C GLY A 132 -4.43 31.89 1.33
N ASP A 133 -3.97 32.56 2.38
CA ASP A 133 -4.24 32.14 3.77
C ASP A 133 -5.75 32.11 4.12
N ASP A 134 -6.49 33.14 3.72
CA ASP A 134 -7.93 33.22 3.97
C ASP A 134 -8.72 32.17 3.17
N GLY A 135 -8.34 31.95 1.91
CA GLY A 135 -8.97 30.91 1.08
C GLY A 135 -8.74 29.50 1.65
N VAL A 136 -7.52 29.19 2.07
CA VAL A 136 -7.19 27.92 2.75
C VAL A 136 -8.02 27.73 4.01
N LYS A 137 -8.10 28.77 4.86
CA LYS A 137 -8.90 28.76 6.09
C LYS A 137 -10.38 28.49 5.81
N ASN A 138 -10.94 29.16 4.80
CA ASN A 138 -12.36 29.06 4.47
C ASN A 138 -12.69 27.71 3.81
N VAL A 139 -11.88 27.23 2.87
CA VAL A 139 -12.05 25.90 2.27
C VAL A 139 -11.90 24.79 3.32
N THR A 140 -10.93 24.93 4.24
CA THR A 140 -10.78 23.97 5.36
C THR A 140 -12.02 23.96 6.24
N ALA A 141 -12.59 25.13 6.56
CA ALA A 141 -13.81 25.20 7.34
C ALA A 141 -15.00 24.54 6.64
N TYR A 142 -15.15 24.77 5.35
CA TYR A 142 -16.19 24.13 4.55
C TYR A 142 -15.99 22.60 4.50
N VAL A 143 -14.79 22.11 4.17
CA VAL A 143 -14.49 20.68 4.13
C VAL A 143 -14.76 19.99 5.46
N MET A 144 -14.37 20.62 6.59
CA MET A 144 -14.68 20.09 7.92
C MET A 144 -16.19 20.05 8.20
N SER A 145 -16.94 21.02 7.69
CA SER A 145 -18.40 21.07 7.88
C SER A 145 -19.14 19.94 7.16
N LEU A 146 -18.58 19.41 6.06
CA LEU A 146 -19.16 18.29 5.31
C LEU A 146 -19.27 17.02 6.17
N SER A 147 -18.32 16.79 7.08
CA SER A 147 -18.34 15.69 8.07
C SER A 147 -18.87 16.12 9.44
N GLY A 148 -19.67 17.19 9.51
CA GLY A 148 -20.32 17.67 10.74
C GLY A 148 -19.43 18.36 11.76
N ARG A 149 -18.17 18.65 11.40
CA ARG A 149 -17.19 19.30 12.31
C ARG A 149 -17.17 20.80 12.13
N LYS A 150 -16.98 21.52 13.23
CA LYS A 150 -16.95 22.99 13.24
C LYS A 150 -15.54 23.51 13.40
N THR A 151 -15.21 24.56 12.65
CA THR A 151 -13.95 25.30 12.79
C THR A 151 -14.13 26.74 12.34
N ALA A 152 -13.17 27.61 12.64
CA ALA A 152 -13.20 28.98 12.23
C ALA A 152 -12.96 29.15 10.73
N GLY A 153 -13.79 29.92 10.05
CA GLY A 153 -13.72 30.25 8.62
C GLY A 153 -15.10 30.65 8.11
N ASP A 154 -15.12 31.29 6.93
CA ASP A 154 -16.35 31.62 6.21
C ASP A 154 -16.76 30.41 5.36
N LEU A 155 -17.89 29.77 5.71
CA LEU A 155 -18.37 28.57 5.04
C LEU A 155 -18.84 28.84 3.60
N ASP A 156 -19.47 29.99 3.36
CA ASP A 156 -20.00 30.35 2.05
C ASP A 156 -18.84 30.65 1.07
N ALA A 157 -17.87 31.43 1.50
CA ALA A 157 -16.64 31.67 0.73
C ALA A 157 -15.86 30.38 0.52
N GLY A 158 -15.80 29.49 1.52
CA GLY A 158 -15.18 28.17 1.40
C GLY A 158 -15.87 27.27 0.39
N LYS A 159 -17.21 27.22 0.41
CA LYS A 159 -18.03 26.49 -0.55
C LYS A 159 -17.84 26.99 -1.98
N GLU A 160 -17.84 28.30 -2.17
CA GLU A 160 -17.61 28.89 -3.50
C GLU A 160 -16.25 28.46 -4.08
N LYS A 161 -15.17 28.55 -3.28
CA LYS A 161 -13.83 28.10 -3.71
C LYS A 161 -13.77 26.59 -3.96
N PHE A 162 -14.42 25.78 -3.13
CA PHE A 162 -14.53 24.35 -3.33
C PHE A 162 -15.18 24.01 -4.66
N GLN A 163 -16.29 24.67 -4.98
CA GLN A 163 -17.00 24.47 -6.25
C GLN A 163 -16.16 24.88 -7.47
N GLN A 164 -15.33 25.89 -7.34
CA GLN A 164 -14.46 26.35 -8.43
C GLN A 164 -13.25 25.45 -8.68
N LEU A 165 -12.65 24.90 -7.63
CA LEU A 165 -11.30 24.29 -7.69
C LEU A 165 -11.27 22.79 -7.32
N CYS A 166 -12.21 22.30 -6.50
CA CYS A 166 -12.09 21.00 -5.88
C CYS A 166 -13.06 19.94 -6.47
N VAL A 167 -14.18 20.40 -7.02
CA VAL A 167 -15.26 19.53 -7.55
C VAL A 167 -14.80 18.60 -8.68
N ALA A 168 -13.84 19.03 -9.49
CA ALA A 168 -13.32 18.23 -10.59
C ALA A 168 -12.78 16.85 -10.13
N CYS A 169 -12.23 16.79 -8.91
CA CYS A 169 -11.72 15.56 -8.34
C CYS A 169 -12.64 14.98 -7.26
N HIS A 170 -13.18 15.84 -6.38
CA HIS A 170 -13.96 15.38 -5.22
C HIS A 170 -15.48 15.26 -5.47
N GLY A 171 -15.97 15.67 -6.63
CA GLY A 171 -17.40 15.65 -6.97
C GLY A 171 -18.15 16.86 -6.39
N ALA A 172 -19.32 17.16 -6.96
CA ALA A 172 -20.15 18.28 -6.54
C ALA A 172 -20.67 18.14 -5.10
N GLU A 173 -20.95 16.89 -4.70
CA GLU A 173 -21.41 16.52 -3.36
C GLU A 173 -20.25 16.15 -2.44
N ALA A 174 -19.00 16.34 -2.89
CA ALA A 174 -17.78 16.01 -2.16
C ALA A 174 -17.63 14.53 -1.75
N THR A 175 -18.34 13.61 -2.41
CA THR A 175 -18.34 12.16 -2.15
C THR A 175 -17.16 11.42 -2.76
N GLY A 176 -16.21 12.16 -3.33
CA GLY A 176 -14.99 11.60 -3.91
C GLY A 176 -15.14 11.06 -5.33
N ASN A 177 -14.07 10.44 -5.81
CA ASN A 177 -14.03 9.81 -7.14
C ASN A 177 -13.05 8.64 -7.13
N ILE A 178 -13.55 7.42 -7.15
CA ILE A 178 -12.73 6.20 -7.12
C ILE A 178 -11.83 6.03 -8.35
N ALA A 179 -12.17 6.63 -9.49
CA ALA A 179 -11.33 6.57 -10.69
C ALA A 179 -10.04 7.40 -10.55
N LEU A 180 -10.07 8.44 -9.70
CA LEU A 180 -8.94 9.32 -9.41
C LEU A 180 -8.28 9.03 -8.05
N GLY A 181 -8.91 8.17 -7.23
CA GLY A 181 -8.49 7.96 -5.84
C GLY A 181 -8.71 9.19 -4.97
N ALA A 182 -9.66 10.05 -5.36
CA ALA A 182 -10.05 11.21 -4.57
C ALA A 182 -11.02 10.78 -3.45
N PRO A 183 -10.71 11.07 -2.18
CA PRO A 183 -11.52 10.61 -1.05
C PRO A 183 -12.88 11.29 -0.99
N ASP A 184 -13.85 10.59 -0.39
CA ASP A 184 -15.07 11.15 0.14
C ASP A 184 -14.72 12.10 1.29
N LEU A 185 -15.16 13.34 1.24
CA LEU A 185 -14.90 14.37 2.25
C LEU A 185 -16.08 14.54 3.22
N THR A 186 -17.16 13.78 3.01
CA THR A 186 -18.36 13.81 3.85
C THR A 186 -18.32 12.79 4.98
N ASP A 187 -17.40 11.80 4.88
CA ASP A 187 -17.24 10.73 5.86
C ASP A 187 -16.24 11.09 6.97
N ASP A 188 -15.93 10.13 7.82
CA ASP A 188 -15.03 10.25 8.97
C ASP A 188 -13.65 9.59 8.74
N SER A 189 -13.39 9.06 7.54
CA SER A 189 -12.14 8.37 7.19
C SER A 189 -11.12 9.32 6.58
N TRP A 190 -10.03 9.57 7.29
CA TRP A 190 -9.03 10.59 6.92
C TRP A 190 -7.62 10.01 6.90
N VAL A 191 -7.16 9.59 5.75
CA VAL A 191 -5.84 8.97 5.55
C VAL A 191 -4.67 9.83 6.07
N TYR A 192 -4.76 11.16 5.91
CA TYR A 192 -3.73 12.10 6.36
C TYR A 192 -4.07 12.80 7.67
N GLY A 193 -5.11 12.35 8.34
CA GLY A 193 -5.60 12.87 9.62
C GLY A 193 -6.66 13.95 9.49
N ALA A 194 -7.59 13.92 10.43
CA ALA A 194 -8.81 14.73 10.46
C ALA A 194 -8.66 16.10 11.12
N SER A 195 -7.49 16.42 11.70
CA SER A 195 -7.31 17.71 12.36
C SER A 195 -7.34 18.86 11.34
N ARG A 196 -7.80 20.04 11.80
CA ARG A 196 -7.74 21.26 11.00
C ARG A 196 -6.36 21.45 10.37
N ARG A 197 -5.30 21.34 11.16
CA ARG A 197 -3.92 21.49 10.70
C ARG A 197 -3.55 20.49 9.61
N SER A 198 -4.01 19.22 9.72
CA SER A 198 -3.73 18.19 8.72
C SER A 198 -4.44 18.48 7.39
N ILE A 199 -5.68 19.01 7.46
CA ILE A 199 -6.46 19.37 6.27
C ILE A 199 -5.86 20.63 5.63
N GLU A 200 -5.54 21.66 6.39
CA GLU A 200 -4.85 22.86 5.90
C GLU A 200 -3.53 22.47 5.21
N LYS A 201 -2.71 21.63 5.84
CA LYS A 201 -1.47 21.12 5.25
C LYS A 201 -1.74 20.37 3.93
N THR A 202 -2.80 19.57 3.88
CA THR A 202 -3.17 18.84 2.66
C THR A 202 -3.56 19.77 1.53
N ILE A 203 -4.30 20.86 1.83
CA ILE A 203 -4.70 21.86 0.84
C ILE A 203 -3.50 22.70 0.40
N ILE A 204 -2.65 23.13 1.33
CA ILE A 204 -1.51 23.98 1.05
C ILE A 204 -0.45 23.27 0.21
N GLU A 205 -0.02 22.07 0.65
CA GLU A 205 1.13 21.35 0.10
C GLU A 205 0.73 20.30 -0.95
N GLY A 206 -0.56 19.96 -1.03
CA GLY A 206 -1.03 18.81 -1.82
C GLY A 206 -0.66 17.46 -1.19
N ARG A 207 -0.94 16.39 -1.92
CA ARG A 207 -0.58 15.02 -1.56
C ARG A 207 -0.14 14.22 -2.77
N ASN A 208 0.82 13.34 -2.56
CA ASN A 208 1.27 12.39 -3.56
C ASN A 208 1.38 11.01 -2.90
N GLY A 209 0.28 10.26 -2.92
CA GLY A 209 0.18 8.93 -2.35
C GLY A 209 0.57 7.88 -3.37
N LYS A 210 1.43 6.93 -2.99
CA LYS A 210 1.83 5.83 -3.85
C LYS A 210 1.74 4.50 -3.14
N MET A 211 0.98 3.56 -3.70
CA MET A 211 1.03 2.14 -3.39
C MET A 211 1.81 1.46 -4.53
N PRO A 212 2.92 0.78 -4.27
CA PRO A 212 3.68 0.10 -5.31
C PRO A 212 2.91 -1.08 -5.90
N ALA A 213 3.24 -1.45 -7.14
CA ALA A 213 2.73 -2.66 -7.78
C ALA A 213 3.40 -3.91 -7.20
N PHE A 214 2.61 -4.92 -6.88
CA PHE A 214 3.10 -6.20 -6.37
C PHE A 214 2.95 -7.34 -7.38
N GLY A 215 2.29 -7.11 -8.53
CA GLY A 215 1.95 -8.14 -9.50
C GLY A 215 3.17 -8.88 -10.07
N GLU A 216 4.19 -8.16 -10.51
CA GLU A 216 5.42 -8.78 -11.04
C GLU A 216 6.21 -9.50 -9.96
N PHE A 217 6.27 -8.94 -8.77
CA PHE A 217 7.05 -9.50 -7.67
C PHE A 217 6.41 -10.74 -7.04
N LEU A 218 5.10 -10.70 -6.78
CA LEU A 218 4.37 -11.80 -6.11
C LEU A 218 3.78 -12.82 -7.09
N GLY A 219 3.52 -12.41 -8.32
CA GLY A 219 2.78 -13.18 -9.30
C GLY A 219 1.27 -13.15 -9.05
N GLU A 220 0.52 -13.62 -10.04
CA GLU A 220 -0.95 -13.49 -10.07
C GLU A 220 -1.64 -14.28 -8.93
N GLY A 221 -1.16 -15.49 -8.64
CA GLY A 221 -1.79 -16.36 -7.63
C GLY A 221 -1.74 -15.80 -6.21
N LYS A 222 -0.57 -15.27 -5.82
CA LYS A 222 -0.42 -14.66 -4.48
C LYS A 222 -1.18 -13.33 -4.39
N THR A 223 -1.17 -12.54 -5.47
CA THR A 223 -1.92 -11.29 -5.53
C THR A 223 -3.42 -11.53 -5.44
N HIS A 224 -3.93 -12.55 -6.13
CA HIS A 224 -5.33 -12.96 -6.06
C HIS A 224 -5.74 -13.37 -4.64
N LEU A 225 -4.90 -14.16 -3.99
CA LEU A 225 -5.15 -14.59 -2.62
C LEU A 225 -5.06 -13.45 -1.59
N LEU A 226 -4.10 -12.53 -1.77
CA LEU A 226 -4.04 -11.30 -0.99
C LEU A 226 -5.30 -10.44 -1.15
N SER A 227 -5.84 -10.39 -2.37
CA SER A 227 -7.09 -9.65 -2.63
C SER A 227 -8.27 -10.26 -1.88
N ALA A 228 -8.35 -11.59 -1.82
CA ALA A 228 -9.37 -12.28 -1.03
C ALA A 228 -9.23 -12.00 0.47
N TYR A 229 -7.98 -12.00 0.98
CA TYR A 229 -7.73 -11.66 2.38
C TYR A 229 -8.11 -10.21 2.69
N VAL A 230 -7.67 -9.24 1.87
CA VAL A 230 -8.00 -7.82 2.09
C VAL A 230 -9.51 -7.58 1.96
N TYR A 231 -10.17 -8.22 1.00
CA TYR A 231 -11.63 -8.13 0.88
C TYR A 231 -12.34 -8.69 2.11
N SER A 232 -11.85 -9.83 2.67
CA SER A 232 -12.44 -10.40 3.88
C SER A 232 -12.38 -9.50 5.11
N LEU A 233 -11.38 -8.61 5.20
CA LEU A 233 -11.23 -7.67 6.32
C LEU A 233 -12.34 -6.62 6.39
N SER A 234 -12.94 -6.28 5.25
CA SER A 234 -14.06 -5.32 5.18
C SER A 234 -15.43 -5.96 5.37
N LEU A 235 -15.49 -7.29 5.54
CA LEU A 235 -16.73 -8.04 5.79
C LEU A 235 -16.97 -8.30 7.29
N GLU A 236 -15.96 -8.07 8.14
CA GLU A 236 -16.04 -8.22 9.60
C GLU A 236 -16.64 -6.95 10.24
#